data_5d038f42527bbd44dce86a3f00486ba0
#
_entry.id   5d038f42527bbd44dce86a3f00486ba0
#
_cell.length_a   1.000
_cell.length_b   1.000
_cell.length_c   1.000
_cell.angle_alpha   90.00
_cell.angle_beta   90.00
_cell.angle_gamma   90.00
#
_symmetry.space_group_name_H-M   'P 1'
#
loop_
_entity.id
_entity.type
_entity.pdbx_description
1 polymer ?
#
loop_
_entity_poly.entity_id
_entity_poly.type
_entity_poly.pdbx_seq_one_letter_code
_entity_poly.pdbx_strand_id
1 'polypeptide(L)'
;AARFGDAGAESPVLLSCSGLPDAGPDASSSQPASPLGSGRWTGPQEWVQDFPAPLPAGVRCQVSTRPDYRTPSGVLLKPSRHAFDTGGPRIDRIRPWEGDTIEEDQVFVLRLDAPATIASLKQHVWCRQPDLGEQVPVRLVEGERRQAILSGLRYTSGEQPAGGSERGNAAAGEGTATTTLAVLQCQRRFTPGTEVSLVYDRGVAMANGMVSTQVQRMDFKVRQPFTAEMSCERENAQAGCMPIRPITVNFSAPIPKALAAQVHLQAGGQKLHPQWPGPDGEGFEAADPAKAGDGVVESLRFAPPLAEQTTYSLVMPDDLHDASGRTLNNAASFPLSIRTAALPPLAKFGSAPFGIVERFAEGPDGPALLPLTVRRVEADLAVQDLQPAQDATRRATPQALGGARLQLSQLQAREDGEIIRWLRRG
;
A
#
# COMPACT_ATOMS: atom_id res chain seq x y z
N ALA A 1 -38.41 45.42 31.60
CA ALA A 1 -37.51 44.35 31.16
C ALA A 1 -36.43 44.98 30.32
N ALA A 2 -35.24 45.16 30.88
CA ALA A 2 -34.07 45.62 30.14
C ALA A 2 -33.67 44.51 29.18
N ARG A 3 -33.72 44.78 27.89
CA ARG A 3 -33.18 43.86 26.87
C ARG A 3 -31.68 43.98 26.89
N PHE A 4 -31.00 42.94 27.40
CA PHE A 4 -29.61 42.73 27.16
C PHE A 4 -29.43 42.32 25.69
N GLY A 5 -28.68 43.07 24.91
CA GLY A 5 -28.45 42.75 23.52
C GLY A 5 -28.25 43.94 22.58
N ASP A 6 -28.09 45.15 23.08
CA ASP A 6 -27.70 46.27 22.25
C ASP A 6 -26.20 46.26 22.02
N ALA A 7 -25.82 46.36 20.75
CA ALA A 7 -24.42 46.53 20.31
C ALA A 7 -23.86 47.82 20.96
N GLY A 8 -23.18 47.69 22.08
CA GLY A 8 -22.63 48.81 22.84
C GLY A 8 -22.58 48.57 24.36
N ALA A 9 -23.15 47.45 24.87
CA ALA A 9 -23.03 47.11 26.28
C ALA A 9 -21.56 46.78 26.61
N GLU A 10 -20.98 47.50 27.56
CA GLU A 10 -19.64 47.22 28.03
C GLU A 10 -19.49 45.79 28.56
N SER A 11 -18.35 45.15 28.22
CA SER A 11 -18.06 43.82 28.72
C SER A 11 -18.03 43.78 30.26
N PRO A 12 -18.70 42.84 30.91
CA PRO A 12 -18.65 42.68 32.38
C PRO A 12 -17.32 42.14 32.85
N VAL A 13 -16.46 41.69 31.91
CA VAL A 13 -15.17 41.06 32.21
C VAL A 13 -14.03 41.76 31.47
N LEU A 14 -12.86 41.71 32.08
CA LEU A 14 -11.58 42.03 31.44
C LEU A 14 -10.88 40.75 31.10
N LEU A 15 -10.49 40.62 29.83
CA LEU A 15 -9.74 39.48 29.31
C LEU A 15 -8.31 39.94 28.94
N SER A 16 -7.33 39.26 29.48
CA SER A 16 -5.91 39.47 29.19
C SER A 16 -5.27 38.16 28.85
N CYS A 17 -4.64 38.07 27.65
CA CYS A 17 -3.95 36.86 27.17
C CYS A 17 -2.48 37.19 26.90
N SER A 18 -1.60 36.26 27.27
CA SER A 18 -0.18 36.27 26.94
C SER A 18 0.15 35.10 26.02
N GLY A 19 1.18 35.25 25.16
CA GLY A 19 1.57 34.24 24.21
C GLY A 19 0.82 34.30 22.86
N LEU A 20 0.02 35.32 22.64
CA LEU A 20 -0.50 35.60 21.30
C LEU A 20 0.63 36.06 20.39
N PRO A 21 0.64 35.61 19.10
CA PRO A 21 1.58 36.15 18.13
C PRO A 21 1.32 37.66 17.97
N ASP A 22 2.40 38.43 17.91
CA ASP A 22 2.31 39.87 17.65
C ASP A 22 1.59 40.07 16.31
N ALA A 23 0.59 40.94 16.31
CA ALA A 23 -0.05 41.36 15.07
C ALA A 23 1.01 42.05 14.21
N GLY A 24 1.37 41.44 13.06
CA GLY A 24 2.40 41.95 12.17
C GLY A 24 2.05 43.38 11.70
N PRO A 25 3.07 44.17 11.21
CA PRO A 25 2.95 45.57 10.87
C PRO A 25 2.03 45.89 9.68
N ASP A 26 1.40 44.93 9.05
CA ASP A 26 0.55 45.10 7.85
C ASP A 26 -0.94 45.35 8.13
N ALA A 27 -1.35 45.62 9.36
CA ALA A 27 -2.71 45.98 9.67
C ALA A 27 -3.02 47.45 9.31
N SER A 28 -3.05 47.74 8.01
CA SER A 28 -3.54 49.02 7.49
C SER A 28 -5.07 49.06 7.31
N SER A 29 -5.81 48.60 8.31
CA SER A 29 -7.25 48.75 8.38
C SER A 29 -7.61 49.64 9.56
N SER A 30 -8.43 50.65 9.33
CA SER A 30 -8.80 51.77 10.16
C SER A 30 -9.65 51.47 11.41
N GLN A 31 -9.50 50.27 11.99
CA GLN A 31 -9.82 49.92 13.38
C GLN A 31 -9.02 48.64 13.75
N PRO A 32 -8.20 48.68 14.78
CA PRO A 32 -7.56 47.45 15.26
C PRO A 32 -8.65 46.58 15.85
N ALA A 33 -9.05 45.54 15.12
CA ALA A 33 -9.84 44.47 15.69
C ALA A 33 -9.05 43.92 16.86
N SER A 34 -9.60 43.95 18.08
CA SER A 34 -8.91 43.38 19.23
C SER A 34 -8.55 41.94 18.90
N PRO A 35 -7.29 41.50 19.05
CA PRO A 35 -6.88 40.12 18.82
C PRO A 35 -7.67 39.11 19.67
N LEU A 36 -8.35 39.62 20.70
CA LEU A 36 -9.22 38.85 21.60
C LEU A 36 -10.67 38.79 21.15
N GLY A 37 -11.03 39.40 20.00
CA GLY A 37 -12.38 39.37 19.43
C GLY A 37 -13.36 40.28 20.16
N SER A 38 -14.64 39.92 20.12
CA SER A 38 -15.73 40.67 20.72
C SER A 38 -16.56 39.82 21.64
N GLY A 39 -17.12 40.45 22.66
CA GLY A 39 -18.03 39.76 23.57
C GLY A 39 -19.47 40.26 23.42
N ARG A 40 -20.41 39.40 23.73
CA ARG A 40 -21.85 39.69 23.64
C ARG A 40 -22.67 38.97 24.72
N TRP A 41 -23.76 39.53 25.07
CA TRP A 41 -24.77 38.87 25.92
C TRP A 41 -25.63 37.92 25.09
N THR A 42 -25.70 36.67 25.48
CA THR A 42 -26.56 35.64 24.85
C THR A 42 -27.84 35.39 25.69
N GLY A 43 -27.81 35.85 26.93
CA GLY A 43 -28.94 35.74 27.85
C GLY A 43 -28.78 36.72 29.01
N PRO A 44 -29.76 36.76 29.93
CA PRO A 44 -29.75 37.71 31.05
C PRO A 44 -28.63 37.48 32.07
N GLN A 45 -27.96 36.33 32.02
CA GLN A 45 -26.91 35.95 32.97
C GLN A 45 -25.70 35.35 32.26
N GLU A 46 -25.67 35.38 30.90
CA GLU A 46 -24.67 34.70 30.09
C GLU A 46 -23.97 35.69 29.16
N TRP A 47 -22.70 35.85 29.36
CA TRP A 47 -21.77 36.59 28.48
C TRP A 47 -20.88 35.65 27.72
N VAL A 48 -20.81 35.78 26.41
CA VAL A 48 -19.95 34.98 25.52
C VAL A 48 -18.87 35.88 24.91
N GLN A 49 -17.64 35.45 24.99
CA GLN A 49 -16.50 36.04 24.30
C GLN A 49 -16.20 35.25 23.04
N ASP A 50 -16.40 35.86 21.88
CA ASP A 50 -16.11 35.24 20.58
C ASP A 50 -14.69 35.63 20.13
N PHE A 51 -13.83 34.65 19.94
CA PHE A 51 -12.50 34.86 19.35
C PHE A 51 -12.61 34.82 17.82
N PRO A 52 -11.90 35.72 17.07
CA PRO A 52 -11.96 35.80 15.61
C PRO A 52 -11.38 34.53 14.94
N ALA A 53 -10.51 33.82 15.64
CA ALA A 53 -9.92 32.54 15.22
C ALA A 53 -9.65 31.70 16.47
N PRO A 54 -9.49 30.36 16.32
CA PRO A 54 -9.02 29.52 17.41
C PRO A 54 -7.71 30.06 18.00
N LEU A 55 -7.62 30.12 19.30
CA LEU A 55 -6.40 30.53 19.98
C LEU A 55 -5.29 29.50 19.71
N PRO A 56 -4.08 29.93 19.32
CA PRO A 56 -2.96 29.02 19.12
C PRO A 56 -2.56 28.36 20.45
N ALA A 57 -1.84 27.23 20.36
CA ALA A 57 -1.26 26.62 21.57
C ALA A 57 -0.28 27.59 22.24
N GLY A 58 -0.12 27.48 23.55
CA GLY A 58 0.81 28.30 24.32
C GLY A 58 0.23 29.64 24.78
N VAL A 59 -1.04 29.90 24.57
CA VAL A 59 -1.70 31.10 25.07
C VAL A 59 -2.22 30.87 26.48
N ARG A 60 -1.95 31.79 27.38
CA ARG A 60 -2.52 31.82 28.73
C ARG A 60 -3.37 33.05 28.89
N CYS A 61 -4.62 32.84 29.25
CA CYS A 61 -5.61 33.89 29.41
C CYS A 61 -6.06 34.00 30.86
N GLN A 62 -6.29 35.21 31.29
CA GLN A 62 -6.88 35.53 32.56
C GLN A 62 -8.16 36.38 32.34
N VAL A 63 -9.24 35.93 32.89
CA VAL A 63 -10.53 36.63 32.90
C VAL A 63 -10.77 37.16 34.31
N SER A 64 -11.09 38.43 34.43
CA SER A 64 -11.49 39.01 35.70
C SER A 64 -12.75 39.83 35.53
N THR A 65 -13.59 39.88 36.56
CA THR A 65 -14.70 40.81 36.56
C THR A 65 -14.16 42.23 36.49
N ARG A 66 -14.83 43.08 35.68
CA ARG A 66 -14.49 44.48 35.56
C ARG A 66 -14.76 45.16 36.92
N PRO A 67 -13.81 45.91 37.47
CA PRO A 67 -14.04 46.72 38.64
C PRO A 67 -15.22 47.67 38.38
N ASP A 68 -16.08 47.87 39.36
CA ASP A 68 -17.20 48.81 39.31
C ASP A 68 -18.32 48.50 38.32
N TYR A 69 -18.29 47.30 37.66
CA TYR A 69 -19.41 46.89 36.80
C TYR A 69 -20.66 46.64 37.62
N ARG A 70 -21.77 47.32 37.22
CA ARG A 70 -23.07 47.14 37.82
C ARG A 70 -24.02 46.46 36.87
N THR A 71 -24.79 45.54 37.40
CA THR A 71 -25.89 44.93 36.66
C THR A 71 -26.95 45.98 36.30
N PRO A 72 -27.85 45.74 35.35
CA PRO A 72 -28.97 46.66 35.04
C PRO A 72 -29.85 46.96 36.25
N SER A 73 -29.87 46.08 37.24
CA SER A 73 -30.54 46.28 38.52
C SER A 73 -29.71 47.11 39.54
N GLY A 74 -28.52 47.62 39.14
CA GLY A 74 -27.64 48.45 39.99
C GLY A 74 -26.75 47.70 40.96
N VAL A 75 -26.80 46.37 40.98
CA VAL A 75 -25.98 45.52 41.84
C VAL A 75 -24.55 45.44 41.34
N LEU A 76 -23.58 45.71 42.21
CA LEU A 76 -22.15 45.57 41.90
C LEU A 76 -21.78 44.08 41.76
N LEU A 77 -21.06 43.71 40.67
CA LEU A 77 -20.54 42.36 40.53
C LEU A 77 -19.46 42.05 41.54
N LYS A 78 -19.50 40.83 42.08
CA LYS A 78 -18.44 40.38 42.99
C LYS A 78 -17.16 40.17 42.20
N PRO A 79 -15.99 40.60 42.72
CA PRO A 79 -14.70 40.34 42.11
C PRO A 79 -14.52 38.83 41.94
N SER A 80 -14.24 38.40 40.72
CA SER A 80 -13.89 37.03 40.39
C SER A 80 -12.74 37.02 39.41
N ARG A 81 -11.91 35.99 39.49
CA ARG A 81 -10.78 35.81 38.61
C ARG A 81 -10.73 34.34 38.16
N HIS A 82 -10.61 34.14 36.89
CA HIS A 82 -10.50 32.84 36.29
C HIS A 82 -9.35 32.83 35.29
N ALA A 83 -8.59 31.73 35.22
CA ALA A 83 -7.48 31.57 34.28
C ALA A 83 -7.70 30.28 33.50
N PHE A 84 -7.35 30.32 32.22
CA PHE A 84 -7.29 29.15 31.36
C PHE A 84 -6.10 29.26 30.42
N ASP A 85 -5.67 28.15 29.89
CA ASP A 85 -4.65 28.10 28.85
C ASP A 85 -5.05 27.15 27.72
N THR A 86 -4.39 27.29 26.58
CA THR A 86 -4.63 26.47 25.38
C THR A 86 -3.76 25.22 25.34
N GLY A 87 -2.98 24.99 26.39
CA GLY A 87 -2.06 23.86 26.48
C GLY A 87 -0.77 24.04 25.67
N GLY A 88 0.06 23.02 25.73
CA GLY A 88 1.31 22.96 24.98
C GLY A 88 1.14 22.47 23.53
N PRO A 89 2.24 22.28 22.80
CA PRO A 89 2.23 21.97 21.39
C PRO A 89 1.60 20.58 21.13
N ARG A 90 0.92 20.45 20.00
CA ARG A 90 0.28 19.22 19.53
C ARG A 90 0.65 18.94 18.09
N ILE A 91 0.59 17.68 17.67
CA ILE A 91 0.74 17.32 16.28
C ILE A 91 -0.53 17.76 15.53
N ASP A 92 -0.36 18.65 14.56
CA ASP A 92 -1.38 19.08 13.61
C ASP A 92 -1.37 18.18 12.37
N ARG A 93 -0.18 17.78 11.93
CA ARG A 93 -0.02 16.92 10.75
C ARG A 93 1.21 16.03 10.88
N ILE A 94 1.10 14.82 10.35
CA ILE A 94 2.19 13.83 10.31
C ILE A 94 2.39 13.30 8.90
N ARG A 95 3.65 12.97 8.56
CA ARG A 95 4.03 12.19 7.39
C ARG A 95 5.02 11.07 7.81
N PRO A 96 4.80 9.81 7.33
CA PRO A 96 3.65 9.30 6.57
C PRO A 96 2.32 9.52 7.31
N TRP A 97 1.20 9.40 6.62
CA TRP A 97 -0.11 9.50 7.26
C TRP A 97 -0.34 8.32 8.22
N GLU A 98 -1.13 8.56 9.26
CA GLU A 98 -1.62 7.50 10.13
C GLU A 98 -2.32 6.41 9.31
N GLY A 99 -1.98 5.14 9.59
CA GLY A 99 -2.46 3.97 8.86
C GLY A 99 -1.65 3.60 7.62
N ASP A 100 -0.72 4.44 7.18
CA ASP A 100 0.15 4.11 6.04
C ASP A 100 1.07 2.93 6.34
N THR A 101 1.47 2.25 5.25
CA THR A 101 2.56 1.28 5.30
C THR A 101 3.90 2.02 5.29
N ILE A 102 4.76 1.70 6.25
CA ILE A 102 6.04 2.39 6.49
C ILE A 102 7.24 1.48 6.28
N GLU A 103 8.39 2.12 6.10
CA GLU A 103 9.69 1.44 6.01
C GLU A 103 10.17 0.98 7.42
N GLU A 104 11.06 -0.01 7.43
CA GLU A 104 11.66 -0.53 8.67
C GLU A 104 12.46 0.53 9.45
N ASP A 105 13.01 1.50 8.74
CA ASP A 105 13.79 2.63 9.27
C ASP A 105 13.12 3.98 8.98
N GLN A 106 11.79 3.99 9.02
CA GLN A 106 10.96 5.14 8.68
C GLN A 106 11.39 6.43 9.38
N VAL A 107 11.41 7.49 8.59
CA VAL A 107 11.52 8.86 9.09
C VAL A 107 10.14 9.49 9.13
N PHE A 108 9.80 10.08 10.26
CA PHE A 108 8.54 10.78 10.47
C PHE A 108 8.75 12.28 10.43
N VAL A 109 7.84 13.00 9.81
CA VAL A 109 7.80 14.45 9.80
C VAL A 109 6.55 14.91 10.51
N LEU A 110 6.71 15.59 11.63
CA LEU A 110 5.64 16.14 12.45
C LEU A 110 5.56 17.64 12.27
N ARG A 111 4.40 18.14 11.87
CA ARG A 111 4.06 19.55 11.97
C ARG A 111 3.29 19.77 13.26
N LEU A 112 3.78 20.69 14.07
CA LEU A 112 3.18 21.07 15.34
C LEU A 112 2.41 22.37 15.19
N ASP A 113 1.35 22.55 15.97
CA ASP A 113 0.55 23.78 16.04
C ASP A 113 1.27 24.92 16.78
N ALA A 114 2.32 24.59 17.54
CA ALA A 114 3.19 25.58 18.21
C ALA A 114 4.63 25.04 18.35
N PRO A 115 5.63 25.94 18.56
CA PRO A 115 7.04 25.53 18.70
C PRO A 115 7.28 24.67 19.94
N ALA A 116 7.83 23.48 19.76
CA ALA A 116 8.27 22.59 20.84
C ALA A 116 9.79 22.65 21.04
N THR A 117 10.26 22.50 22.27
CA THR A 117 11.70 22.38 22.53
C THR A 117 12.21 21.02 22.06
N ILE A 118 13.40 21.02 21.45
CA ILE A 118 14.04 19.79 20.95
C ILE A 118 14.28 18.78 22.07
N ALA A 119 14.67 19.26 23.24
CA ALA A 119 14.90 18.41 24.42
C ALA A 119 13.62 17.67 24.85
N SER A 120 12.48 18.37 24.91
CA SER A 120 11.22 17.74 25.29
C SER A 120 10.69 16.76 24.24
N LEU A 121 10.91 17.05 22.94
CA LEU A 121 10.56 16.09 21.88
C LEU A 121 11.37 14.79 22.03
N LYS A 122 12.67 14.86 22.28
CA LYS A 122 13.51 13.66 22.51
C LYS A 122 13.07 12.86 23.73
N GLN A 123 12.50 13.52 24.75
CA GLN A 123 12.10 12.90 26.00
C GLN A 123 10.69 12.34 25.98
N HIS A 124 9.74 12.99 25.27
CA HIS A 124 8.33 12.68 25.34
C HIS A 124 7.73 12.14 24.03
N VAL A 125 8.58 11.94 22.98
CA VAL A 125 8.17 11.25 21.74
C VAL A 125 8.93 9.95 21.64
N TRP A 126 8.21 8.86 21.39
CA TRP A 126 8.81 7.53 21.31
C TRP A 126 8.01 6.61 20.42
N CYS A 127 8.62 5.52 19.96
CA CYS A 127 7.99 4.51 19.13
C CYS A 127 7.66 3.27 19.96
N ARG A 128 6.54 2.64 19.64
CA ARG A 128 6.11 1.39 20.28
C ARG A 128 5.91 0.32 19.23
N GLN A 129 6.53 -0.83 19.46
CA GLN A 129 6.24 -2.06 18.74
C GLN A 129 5.65 -3.04 19.75
N PRO A 130 4.42 -3.57 19.54
CA PRO A 130 3.71 -4.38 20.54
C PRO A 130 4.52 -5.56 21.05
N ASP A 131 5.22 -6.25 20.16
CA ASP A 131 5.96 -7.48 20.47
C ASP A 131 7.19 -7.27 21.35
N LEU A 132 7.68 -6.03 21.46
CA LEU A 132 8.90 -5.72 22.21
C LEU A 132 8.62 -5.18 23.60
N GLY A 133 7.39 -4.71 23.88
CA GLY A 133 7.01 -4.15 25.17
C GLY A 133 7.77 -2.90 25.62
N GLU A 134 8.77 -2.45 24.85
CA GLU A 134 9.68 -1.35 25.18
C GLU A 134 9.30 -0.06 24.45
N GLN A 135 9.59 1.06 25.09
CA GLN A 135 9.57 2.38 24.45
C GLN A 135 10.89 2.58 23.70
N VAL A 136 10.80 2.66 22.37
CA VAL A 136 11.97 2.94 21.54
C VAL A 136 12.11 4.46 21.40
N PRO A 137 13.18 5.07 21.91
CA PRO A 137 13.37 6.51 21.83
C PRO A 137 13.53 6.96 20.37
N VAL A 138 13.24 8.24 20.14
CA VAL A 138 13.46 8.87 18.83
C VAL A 138 14.75 9.67 18.81
N ARG A 139 15.31 9.82 17.61
CA ARG A 139 16.36 10.79 17.31
C ARG A 139 15.83 11.81 16.33
N LEU A 140 16.19 13.07 16.49
CA LEU A 140 15.89 14.06 15.48
C LEU A 140 16.89 13.96 14.33
N VAL A 141 16.36 14.15 13.12
CA VAL A 141 17.16 14.24 11.90
C VAL A 141 17.43 15.72 11.65
N GLU A 142 18.70 16.08 11.59
CA GLU A 142 19.17 17.48 11.48
C GLU A 142 20.04 17.65 10.22
N GLY A 143 20.44 18.89 9.93
CA GLY A 143 21.37 19.23 8.85
C GLY A 143 20.85 18.93 7.45
N GLU A 144 21.76 18.58 6.55
CA GLU A 144 21.45 18.34 5.11
C GLU A 144 20.42 17.24 4.90
N ARG A 145 20.47 16.17 5.70
CA ARG A 145 19.50 15.06 5.61
C ARG A 145 18.08 15.54 5.91
N ARG A 146 17.90 16.40 6.91
CA ARG A 146 16.60 17.03 7.20
C ARG A 146 16.11 17.84 6.01
N GLN A 147 16.97 18.67 5.43
CA GLN A 147 16.63 19.50 4.28
C GLN A 147 16.25 18.66 3.06
N ALA A 148 17.01 17.61 2.77
CA ALA A 148 16.69 16.68 1.66
C ALA A 148 15.30 16.01 1.84
N ILE A 149 14.98 15.57 3.05
CA ILE A 149 13.68 14.96 3.36
C ILE A 149 12.54 15.97 3.16
N LEU A 150 12.69 17.17 3.71
CA LEU A 150 11.66 18.20 3.63
C LEU A 150 11.43 18.68 2.18
N SER A 151 12.50 18.84 1.40
CA SER A 151 12.40 19.21 -0.02
C SER A 151 11.72 18.10 -0.85
N GLY A 152 12.05 16.85 -0.59
CA GLY A 152 11.41 15.70 -1.24
C GLY A 152 9.90 15.60 -0.96
N LEU A 153 9.47 16.00 0.22
CA LEU A 153 8.06 16.06 0.61
C LEU A 153 7.37 17.37 0.20
N ARG A 154 8.05 18.26 -0.56
CA ARG A 154 7.56 19.56 -0.98
C ARG A 154 7.13 20.48 0.18
N TYR A 155 7.71 20.30 1.36
CA TYR A 155 7.62 21.30 2.43
C TYR A 155 8.50 22.49 2.04
N THR A 156 7.93 23.44 1.28
CA THR A 156 8.61 24.68 0.95
C THR A 156 8.61 25.62 2.15
N SER A 157 9.60 26.50 2.22
CA SER A 157 9.79 27.49 3.28
C SER A 157 8.61 28.44 3.55
N GLY A 158 7.53 28.35 2.76
CA GLY A 158 6.30 29.14 2.87
C GLY A 158 5.20 28.50 3.73
N GLU A 159 5.34 27.25 4.15
CA GLU A 159 4.38 26.60 5.07
C GLU A 159 4.79 26.73 6.56
N GLN A 160 5.71 27.62 6.87
CA GLN A 160 5.94 28.02 8.25
C GLN A 160 4.70 28.76 8.75
N PRO A 161 4.08 28.36 9.87
CA PRO A 161 3.03 29.16 10.49
C PRO A 161 3.62 30.56 10.77
N ALA A 162 2.87 31.58 10.40
CA ALA A 162 3.24 32.96 10.65
C ALA A 162 3.54 33.14 12.16
N GLY A 163 4.80 33.30 12.51
CA GLY A 163 5.23 33.50 13.90
C GLY A 163 6.48 32.72 14.37
N GLY A 164 6.93 31.72 13.59
CA GLY A 164 8.12 30.94 13.93
C GLY A 164 9.36 31.40 13.17
N SER A 165 10.04 32.42 13.62
CA SER A 165 11.38 32.78 13.13
C SER A 165 12.36 31.67 13.51
N GLU A 166 12.83 30.88 12.54
CA GLU A 166 14.04 30.04 12.70
C GLU A 166 15.30 30.93 12.77
N ARG A 167 15.30 31.97 13.59
CA ARG A 167 16.55 32.59 14.04
C ARG A 167 17.07 31.77 15.22
N GLY A 168 17.66 30.63 14.89
CA GLY A 168 18.56 29.95 15.79
C GLY A 168 19.69 30.90 16.14
N ASN A 169 19.57 31.57 17.27
CA ASN A 169 20.67 32.25 17.87
C ASN A 169 21.70 31.16 18.23
N ALA A 170 22.79 31.10 17.51
CA ALA A 170 23.89 30.15 17.75
C ALA A 170 24.55 30.25 19.16
N ALA A 171 23.91 30.97 20.08
CA ALA A 171 24.34 31.16 21.47
C ALA A 171 23.35 30.59 22.50
N ALA A 172 22.21 29.97 22.08
CA ALA A 172 21.31 29.33 23.03
C ALA A 172 21.75 27.87 23.24
N GLY A 173 22.01 27.48 24.48
CA GLY A 173 22.36 26.10 24.82
C GLY A 173 21.28 25.11 24.30
N GLU A 174 21.66 23.84 24.08
CA GLU A 174 20.83 22.79 23.47
C GLU A 174 19.40 22.66 24.05
N GLY A 175 19.15 23.16 25.25
CA GLY A 175 17.86 23.11 25.93
C GLY A 175 16.78 24.10 25.44
N THR A 176 17.16 25.15 24.68
CA THR A 176 16.26 26.24 24.30
C THR A 176 15.88 26.24 22.79
N ALA A 177 16.53 25.42 21.98
CA ALA A 177 16.20 25.31 20.56
C ALA A 177 14.78 24.74 20.39
N THR A 178 13.97 25.42 19.56
CA THR A 178 12.56 25.04 19.30
C THR A 178 12.30 24.77 17.84
N THR A 179 11.30 23.96 17.55
CA THR A 179 10.84 23.67 16.19
C THR A 179 9.33 23.47 16.13
N THR A 180 8.72 23.89 15.02
CA THR A 180 7.34 23.57 14.65
C THR A 180 7.28 22.41 13.64
N LEU A 181 8.44 22.05 13.05
CA LEU A 181 8.55 21.00 12.06
C LEU A 181 9.66 20.04 12.49
N ALA A 182 9.29 19.00 13.21
CA ALA A 182 10.20 17.98 13.71
C ALA A 182 10.35 16.83 12.70
N VAL A 183 11.59 16.53 12.30
CA VAL A 183 11.93 15.34 11.52
C VAL A 183 12.61 14.37 12.46
N LEU A 184 12.02 13.20 12.66
CA LEU A 184 12.48 12.23 13.64
C LEU A 184 12.47 10.81 13.11
N GLN A 185 13.29 9.96 13.70
CA GLN A 185 13.43 8.55 13.38
C GLN A 185 13.55 7.76 14.67
N CYS A 186 12.89 6.61 14.74
CA CYS A 186 13.05 5.70 15.89
C CYS A 186 14.48 5.14 15.92
N GLN A 187 15.07 5.02 17.08
CA GLN A 187 16.46 4.58 17.22
C GLN A 187 16.68 3.08 16.94
N ARG A 188 15.62 2.37 16.58
CA ARG A 188 15.65 0.96 16.21
C ARG A 188 14.91 0.76 14.90
N ARG A 189 15.38 -0.16 14.08
CA ARG A 189 14.64 -0.65 12.92
C ARG A 189 13.47 -1.52 13.38
N PHE A 190 12.34 -1.36 12.72
CA PHE A 190 11.13 -2.13 12.99
C PHE A 190 11.20 -3.51 12.36
N THR A 191 10.51 -4.47 12.97
CA THR A 191 10.35 -5.79 12.41
C THR A 191 9.37 -5.73 11.22
N PRO A 192 9.73 -6.27 10.06
CA PRO A 192 8.82 -6.31 8.92
C PRO A 192 7.49 -7.00 9.24
N GLY A 193 6.40 -6.47 8.70
CA GLY A 193 5.05 -7.03 8.85
C GLY A 193 4.36 -6.75 10.18
N THR A 194 5.01 -6.03 11.11
CA THR A 194 4.44 -5.70 12.42
C THR A 194 3.71 -4.34 12.41
N GLU A 195 2.87 -4.14 13.41
CA GLU A 195 2.29 -2.83 13.71
C GLU A 195 3.22 -2.02 14.59
N VAL A 196 3.28 -0.73 14.37
CA VAL A 196 4.11 0.21 15.12
C VAL A 196 3.31 1.46 15.41
N SER A 197 3.48 2.04 16.60
CA SER A 197 2.88 3.31 16.97
C SER A 197 3.96 4.34 17.23
N LEU A 198 3.78 5.54 16.70
CA LEU A 198 4.49 6.73 17.18
C LEU A 198 3.62 7.38 18.27
N VAL A 199 4.19 7.54 19.44
CA VAL A 199 3.52 8.12 20.60
C VAL A 199 4.14 9.49 20.90
N TYR A 200 3.29 10.50 20.87
CA TYR A 200 3.59 11.84 21.32
C TYR A 200 2.92 12.00 22.69
N ASP A 201 3.71 11.88 23.73
CA ASP A 201 3.23 11.81 25.10
C ASP A 201 3.03 13.21 25.71
N ARG A 202 2.47 13.23 26.90
CA ARG A 202 2.33 14.44 27.72
C ARG A 202 3.72 14.95 28.09
N GLY A 203 3.83 16.27 28.25
CA GLY A 203 5.09 16.86 28.72
C GLY A 203 5.97 17.44 27.61
N VAL A 204 5.59 17.32 26.32
CA VAL A 204 6.29 18.08 25.28
C VAL A 204 6.10 19.56 25.55
N ALA A 205 7.21 20.28 25.73
CA ALA A 205 7.26 21.63 26.27
C ALA A 205 7.54 22.68 25.19
N MET A 206 6.95 23.84 25.35
CA MET A 206 7.33 25.09 24.68
C MET A 206 8.43 25.81 25.49
N ALA A 207 9.09 26.78 24.85
CA ALA A 207 10.10 27.61 25.53
C ALA A 207 9.53 28.41 26.72
N ASN A 208 8.23 28.71 26.71
CA ASN A 208 7.55 29.41 27.81
C ASN A 208 7.13 28.49 28.97
N GLY A 209 7.53 27.20 28.93
CA GLY A 209 7.25 26.21 29.97
C GLY A 209 5.86 25.56 29.89
N MET A 210 5.02 25.92 28.94
CA MET A 210 3.75 25.21 28.73
C MET A 210 3.99 23.84 28.10
N VAL A 211 3.25 22.84 28.58
CA VAL A 211 3.45 21.45 28.18
C VAL A 211 2.16 20.86 27.56
N SER A 212 2.34 19.92 26.66
CA SER A 212 1.22 19.12 26.15
C SER A 212 0.59 18.30 27.29
N THR A 213 -0.72 18.26 27.33
CA THR A 213 -1.50 17.53 28.34
C THR A 213 -2.19 16.30 27.81
N GLN A 214 -2.18 16.13 26.50
CA GLN A 214 -2.83 15.04 25.80
C GLN A 214 -1.78 14.13 25.13
N VAL A 215 -2.08 12.84 25.10
CA VAL A 215 -1.33 11.85 24.35
C VAL A 215 -1.92 11.77 22.94
N GLN A 216 -1.06 11.86 21.93
CA GLN A 216 -1.44 11.54 20.54
C GLN A 216 -0.68 10.28 20.14
N ARG A 217 -1.41 9.30 19.63
CA ARG A 217 -0.85 8.05 19.15
C ARG A 217 -1.23 7.87 17.69
N MET A 218 -0.27 7.60 16.85
CA MET A 218 -0.45 7.33 15.44
C MET A 218 0.08 5.92 15.13
N ASP A 219 -0.78 5.11 14.54
CA ASP A 219 -0.50 3.70 14.27
C ASP A 219 -0.13 3.50 12.79
N PHE A 220 0.86 2.64 12.53
CA PHE A 220 1.42 2.35 11.21
C PHE A 220 1.64 0.85 11.07
N LYS A 221 1.71 0.38 9.81
CA LYS A 221 2.08 -0.99 9.50
C LYS A 221 3.42 -1.03 8.80
N VAL A 222 4.37 -1.77 9.33
CA VAL A 222 5.65 -1.98 8.67
C VAL A 222 5.45 -2.90 7.47
N ARG A 223 6.03 -2.54 6.33
CA ARG A 223 5.95 -3.35 5.10
C ARG A 223 6.40 -4.79 5.35
N GLN A 224 5.85 -5.72 4.57
CA GLN A 224 6.20 -7.13 4.64
C GLN A 224 7.67 -7.36 4.29
N PRO A 225 8.28 -8.47 4.75
CA PRO A 225 9.61 -8.86 4.31
C PRO A 225 9.66 -8.98 2.78
N PHE A 226 10.83 -8.69 2.19
CA PHE A 226 11.02 -8.97 0.78
C PHE A 226 11.19 -10.47 0.57
N THR A 227 10.24 -11.09 -0.13
CA THR A 227 10.21 -12.54 -0.39
C THR A 227 9.92 -12.81 -1.86
N ALA A 228 10.30 -14.00 -2.31
CA ALA A 228 9.95 -14.55 -3.62
C ALA A 228 9.13 -15.83 -3.43
N GLU A 229 8.03 -15.91 -4.14
CA GLU A 229 7.16 -17.09 -4.17
C GLU A 229 7.03 -17.64 -5.59
N MET A 230 7.20 -18.96 -5.74
CA MET A 230 6.96 -19.65 -7.01
C MET A 230 5.56 -20.24 -7.01
N SER A 231 4.85 -20.05 -8.11
CA SER A 231 3.55 -20.67 -8.37
C SER A 231 3.52 -21.35 -9.74
N CYS A 232 2.80 -22.44 -9.82
CA CYS A 232 2.50 -23.12 -11.09
C CYS A 232 1.18 -23.88 -10.98
N GLU A 233 0.53 -24.08 -12.11
CA GLU A 233 -0.67 -24.91 -12.19
C GLU A 233 -0.29 -26.39 -12.07
N ARG A 234 -1.04 -27.14 -11.25
CA ARG A 234 -0.86 -28.57 -10.97
C ARG A 234 -2.20 -29.25 -11.03
N GLU A 235 -2.22 -30.51 -11.39
CA GLU A 235 -3.43 -31.34 -11.37
C GLU A 235 -3.95 -31.57 -9.92
N ASN A 236 -3.03 -31.77 -9.01
CA ASN A 236 -3.28 -31.89 -7.56
C ASN A 236 -2.05 -31.44 -6.79
N ALA A 237 -2.15 -31.40 -5.45
CA ALA A 237 -1.08 -30.90 -4.58
C ALA A 237 0.26 -31.66 -4.68
N GLN A 238 0.21 -32.94 -5.05
CA GLN A 238 1.39 -33.81 -5.16
C GLN A 238 1.93 -33.89 -6.59
N ALA A 239 1.18 -33.42 -7.56
CA ALA A 239 1.58 -33.42 -8.95
C ALA A 239 2.67 -32.37 -9.24
N GLY A 240 3.48 -32.62 -10.29
CA GLY A 240 4.37 -31.62 -10.82
C GLY A 240 3.63 -30.48 -11.53
N CYS A 241 4.35 -29.42 -11.86
CA CYS A 241 3.81 -28.30 -12.64
C CYS A 241 3.40 -28.76 -14.04
N MET A 242 2.26 -28.30 -14.56
CA MET A 242 1.83 -28.60 -15.92
C MET A 242 2.78 -27.98 -16.94
N PRO A 243 3.41 -28.78 -17.83
CA PRO A 243 4.42 -28.26 -18.75
C PRO A 243 3.86 -27.35 -19.85
N ILE A 244 2.54 -27.33 -20.06
CA ILE A 244 1.84 -26.43 -21.00
C ILE A 244 1.35 -25.15 -20.36
N ARG A 245 1.62 -24.95 -19.07
CA ARG A 245 1.33 -23.76 -18.32
C ARG A 245 2.59 -23.06 -17.86
N PRO A 246 2.56 -21.75 -17.68
CA PRO A 246 3.73 -21.02 -17.19
C PRO A 246 4.03 -21.37 -15.73
N ILE A 247 5.31 -21.28 -15.38
CA ILE A 247 5.75 -21.14 -13.99
C ILE A 247 5.92 -19.65 -13.74
N THR A 248 5.38 -19.17 -12.63
CA THR A 248 5.44 -17.75 -12.24
C THR A 248 6.22 -17.60 -10.93
N VAL A 249 7.05 -16.57 -10.84
CA VAL A 249 7.70 -16.15 -9.61
C VAL A 249 7.17 -14.76 -9.28
N ASN A 250 6.58 -14.60 -8.10
CA ASN A 250 6.05 -13.34 -7.61
C ASN A 250 6.95 -12.83 -6.47
N PHE A 251 7.25 -11.57 -6.50
CA PHE A 251 8.02 -10.89 -5.46
C PHE A 251 7.09 -10.02 -4.62
N SER A 252 7.33 -9.96 -3.32
CA SER A 252 6.55 -9.11 -2.41
C SER A 252 6.85 -7.61 -2.55
N ALA A 253 7.85 -7.26 -3.36
CA ALA A 253 8.21 -5.89 -3.72
C ALA A 253 8.88 -5.87 -5.10
N PRO A 254 8.83 -4.74 -5.84
CA PRO A 254 9.45 -4.63 -7.15
C PRO A 254 10.96 -4.83 -7.08
N ILE A 255 11.51 -5.55 -8.06
CA ILE A 255 12.96 -5.78 -8.23
C ILE A 255 13.49 -5.11 -9.50
N PRO A 256 14.75 -4.66 -9.53
CA PRO A 256 15.37 -4.14 -10.75
C PRO A 256 15.35 -5.17 -11.88
N LYS A 257 15.00 -4.75 -13.10
CA LYS A 257 14.98 -5.61 -14.29
C LYS A 257 16.33 -6.29 -14.55
N ALA A 258 17.42 -5.62 -14.26
CA ALA A 258 18.77 -6.16 -14.41
C ALA A 258 19.01 -7.41 -13.54
N LEU A 259 18.47 -7.45 -12.32
CA LEU A 259 18.52 -8.62 -11.44
C LEU A 259 17.47 -9.66 -11.85
N ALA A 260 16.27 -9.21 -12.22
CA ALA A 260 15.19 -10.06 -12.70
C ALA A 260 15.62 -10.92 -13.90
N ALA A 261 16.41 -10.38 -14.83
CA ALA A 261 16.93 -11.07 -16.01
C ALA A 261 17.94 -12.17 -15.68
N GLN A 262 18.55 -12.14 -14.50
CA GLN A 262 19.51 -13.17 -14.06
C GLN A 262 18.81 -14.37 -13.41
N VAL A 263 17.54 -14.21 -12.99
CA VAL A 263 16.72 -15.32 -12.49
C VAL A 263 16.46 -16.30 -13.62
N HIS A 264 16.69 -17.58 -13.39
CA HIS A 264 16.50 -18.57 -14.45
C HIS A 264 16.11 -19.95 -13.91
N LEU A 265 15.43 -20.72 -14.76
CA LEU A 265 15.24 -22.15 -14.55
C LEU A 265 16.38 -22.91 -15.23
N GLN A 266 17.01 -23.82 -14.50
CA GLN A 266 18.10 -24.63 -15.01
C GLN A 266 17.73 -26.12 -15.01
N ALA A 267 17.93 -26.80 -16.14
CA ALA A 267 17.80 -28.25 -16.27
C ALA A 267 18.76 -28.79 -17.36
N GLY A 268 19.45 -29.89 -17.11
CA GLY A 268 20.30 -30.52 -18.09
C GLY A 268 21.38 -29.61 -18.70
N GLY A 269 21.89 -28.62 -17.95
CA GLY A 269 22.85 -27.63 -18.42
C GLY A 269 22.25 -26.46 -19.22
N GLN A 270 20.98 -26.50 -19.52
CA GLN A 270 20.29 -25.42 -20.22
C GLN A 270 19.67 -24.43 -19.19
N LYS A 271 19.73 -23.13 -19.52
CA LYS A 271 19.12 -22.06 -18.77
C LYS A 271 17.92 -21.52 -19.56
N LEU A 272 16.76 -21.46 -18.89
CA LEU A 272 15.57 -20.84 -19.41
C LEU A 272 15.38 -19.50 -18.67
N HIS A 273 15.41 -18.40 -19.41
CA HIS A 273 15.21 -17.07 -18.88
C HIS A 273 13.72 -16.73 -18.79
N PRO A 274 13.34 -15.89 -17.82
CA PRO A 274 11.95 -15.50 -17.66
C PRO A 274 11.49 -14.50 -18.72
N GLN A 275 10.20 -14.22 -18.68
CA GLN A 275 9.55 -13.11 -19.36
C GLN A 275 8.87 -12.24 -18.32
N TRP A 276 8.67 -10.97 -18.64
CA TRP A 276 7.85 -10.04 -17.85
C TRP A 276 6.85 -9.31 -18.74
N PRO A 277 5.80 -8.67 -18.16
CA PRO A 277 4.86 -7.87 -18.93
C PRO A 277 5.57 -6.75 -19.70
N GLY A 278 5.18 -6.55 -20.96
CA GLY A 278 5.66 -5.44 -21.78
C GLY A 278 5.26 -4.07 -21.19
N PRO A 279 5.89 -2.98 -21.66
CA PRO A 279 5.69 -1.63 -21.12
C PRO A 279 4.24 -1.14 -21.25
N ASP A 280 3.52 -1.61 -22.28
CA ASP A 280 2.13 -1.24 -22.56
C ASP A 280 1.10 -2.17 -21.86
N GLY A 281 1.59 -3.14 -21.07
CA GLY A 281 0.75 -4.17 -20.46
C GLY A 281 0.25 -5.23 -21.45
N GLU A 282 0.56 -5.10 -22.73
CA GLU A 282 0.23 -6.07 -23.77
C GLU A 282 1.44 -6.95 -24.08
N GLY A 283 1.23 -8.27 -23.96
CA GLY A 283 2.27 -9.26 -24.27
C GLY A 283 3.31 -9.45 -23.18
N PHE A 284 4.37 -10.20 -23.55
CA PHE A 284 5.50 -10.51 -22.67
C PHE A 284 6.80 -10.29 -23.40
N GLU A 285 7.76 -9.65 -22.75
CA GLU A 285 9.12 -9.48 -23.22
C GLU A 285 10.03 -10.54 -22.63
N ALA A 286 10.92 -11.12 -23.44
CA ALA A 286 11.95 -12.02 -22.96
C ALA A 286 13.00 -11.25 -22.15
N ALA A 287 13.34 -11.76 -20.97
CA ALA A 287 14.40 -11.19 -20.16
C ALA A 287 15.76 -11.48 -20.81
N ASP A 288 16.38 -10.46 -21.36
CA ASP A 288 17.74 -10.49 -21.84
C ASP A 288 18.63 -9.74 -20.85
N PRO A 289 19.54 -10.41 -20.11
CA PRO A 289 20.42 -9.73 -19.15
C PRO A 289 21.23 -8.58 -19.75
N ALA A 290 21.53 -8.65 -21.06
CA ALA A 290 22.29 -7.62 -21.76
C ALA A 290 21.43 -6.39 -22.15
N LYS A 291 20.09 -6.53 -22.13
CA LYS A 291 19.15 -5.53 -22.60
C LYS A 291 18.07 -5.18 -21.56
N ALA A 292 18.25 -5.61 -20.32
CA ALA A 292 17.21 -5.48 -19.30
C ALA A 292 16.73 -4.04 -19.04
N GLY A 293 17.56 -3.03 -19.37
CA GLY A 293 17.21 -1.62 -19.23
C GLY A 293 16.98 -1.20 -17.77
N ASP A 294 16.62 0.07 -17.61
CA ASP A 294 16.16 0.62 -16.33
C ASP A 294 14.69 0.26 -16.10
N GLY A 295 14.33 0.07 -14.85
CA GLY A 295 12.97 -0.22 -14.43
C GLY A 295 12.87 -1.39 -13.46
N VAL A 296 11.65 -1.65 -13.03
CA VAL A 296 11.36 -2.67 -12.03
C VAL A 296 10.25 -3.60 -12.48
N VAL A 297 10.21 -4.81 -11.92
CA VAL A 297 9.16 -5.82 -12.13
C VAL A 297 8.82 -6.49 -10.81
N GLU A 298 7.57 -6.94 -10.66
CA GLU A 298 7.08 -7.63 -9.45
C GLU A 298 6.84 -9.11 -9.70
N SER A 299 6.78 -9.54 -10.96
CA SER A 299 6.58 -10.93 -11.32
C SER A 299 7.36 -11.34 -12.54
N LEU A 300 7.79 -12.60 -12.56
CA LEU A 300 8.49 -13.23 -13.67
C LEU A 300 7.68 -14.43 -14.13
N ARG A 301 7.67 -14.66 -15.43
CA ARG A 301 6.98 -15.77 -16.06
C ARG A 301 7.95 -16.58 -16.89
N PHE A 302 8.00 -17.89 -16.66
CA PHE A 302 8.70 -18.83 -17.54
C PHE A 302 7.66 -19.42 -18.52
N ALA A 303 7.83 -19.09 -19.79
CA ALA A 303 6.86 -19.44 -20.83
C ALA A 303 6.81 -20.94 -21.10
N PRO A 304 5.62 -21.51 -21.33
CA PRO A 304 5.48 -22.84 -21.89
C PRO A 304 5.83 -22.87 -23.39
N PRO A 305 6.10 -24.07 -24.00
CA PRO A 305 6.09 -25.39 -23.34
C PRO A 305 7.39 -25.67 -22.57
N LEU A 306 7.25 -26.21 -21.38
CA LEU A 306 8.37 -26.74 -20.59
C LEU A 306 8.59 -28.21 -20.91
N ALA A 307 9.81 -28.72 -20.70
CA ALA A 307 10.03 -30.16 -20.85
C ALA A 307 9.24 -30.94 -19.79
N GLU A 308 8.60 -32.01 -20.21
CA GLU A 308 7.82 -32.87 -19.34
C GLU A 308 8.70 -33.77 -18.46
N GLN A 309 8.18 -34.17 -17.28
CA GLN A 309 8.83 -35.06 -16.32
C GLN A 309 10.27 -34.64 -15.99
N THR A 310 10.53 -33.34 -16.03
CA THR A 310 11.84 -32.74 -15.88
C THR A 310 11.91 -32.00 -14.54
N THR A 311 13.06 -32.14 -13.85
CA THR A 311 13.33 -31.36 -12.65
C THR A 311 14.15 -30.14 -13.03
N TYR A 312 13.57 -28.97 -12.79
CA TYR A 312 14.22 -27.68 -12.93
C TYR A 312 14.71 -27.19 -11.57
N SER A 313 15.79 -26.45 -11.58
CA SER A 313 16.28 -25.67 -10.45
C SER A 313 15.99 -24.19 -10.71
N LEU A 314 15.18 -23.54 -9.89
CA LEU A 314 14.97 -22.10 -9.95
C LEU A 314 16.09 -21.43 -9.18
N VAL A 315 16.92 -20.69 -9.91
CA VAL A 315 18.12 -20.03 -9.38
C VAL A 315 17.89 -18.53 -9.33
N MET A 316 18.18 -17.95 -8.15
CA MET A 316 18.19 -16.50 -7.92
C MET A 316 19.64 -15.99 -7.92
N PRO A 317 19.90 -14.74 -8.35
CA PRO A 317 21.22 -14.14 -8.15
C PRO A 317 21.50 -13.91 -6.65
N ASP A 318 22.77 -14.05 -6.26
CA ASP A 318 23.19 -13.94 -4.84
C ASP A 318 22.95 -12.55 -4.25
N ASP A 319 22.99 -11.52 -5.10
CA ASP A 319 22.80 -10.12 -4.75
C ASP A 319 21.35 -9.63 -4.98
N LEU A 320 20.39 -10.55 -5.10
CA LEU A 320 19.00 -10.19 -5.34
C LEU A 320 18.45 -9.28 -4.23
N HIS A 321 18.06 -8.09 -4.64
CA HIS A 321 17.45 -7.09 -3.76
C HIS A 321 16.25 -6.42 -4.44
N ASP A 322 15.37 -5.85 -3.64
CA ASP A 322 14.25 -5.06 -4.16
C ASP A 322 14.71 -3.64 -4.57
N ALA A 323 13.79 -2.86 -5.14
CA ALA A 323 14.05 -1.48 -5.56
C ALA A 323 14.47 -0.54 -4.40
N SER A 324 14.24 -0.94 -3.15
CA SER A 324 14.66 -0.23 -1.93
C SER A 324 15.99 -0.77 -1.37
N GLY A 325 16.63 -1.72 -2.04
CA GLY A 325 17.91 -2.32 -1.61
C GLY A 325 17.76 -3.37 -0.50
N ARG A 326 16.56 -3.90 -0.22
CA ARG A 326 16.39 -4.99 0.75
C ARG A 326 16.77 -6.32 0.13
N THR A 327 17.54 -7.11 0.87
CA THR A 327 17.90 -8.47 0.48
C THR A 327 16.73 -9.43 0.61
N LEU A 328 16.74 -10.49 -0.20
CA LEU A 328 15.69 -11.52 -0.19
C LEU A 328 15.68 -12.27 1.15
N ASN A 329 14.56 -12.18 1.88
CA ASN A 329 14.42 -12.77 3.22
C ASN A 329 14.42 -14.31 3.20
N ASN A 330 13.85 -14.90 2.16
CA ASN A 330 13.81 -16.35 1.98
C ASN A 330 14.85 -16.88 0.97
N ALA A 331 15.99 -16.20 0.85
CA ALA A 331 17.09 -16.60 -0.05
C ALA A 331 17.55 -18.05 0.19
N ALA A 332 17.54 -18.51 1.44
CA ALA A 332 17.91 -19.89 1.80
C ALA A 332 17.00 -20.97 1.19
N SER A 333 15.82 -20.60 0.67
CA SER A 333 14.91 -21.52 -0.03
C SER A 333 15.33 -21.76 -1.49
N PHE A 334 16.33 -21.04 -1.97
CA PHE A 334 16.82 -21.15 -3.34
C PHE A 334 18.26 -21.71 -3.36
N PRO A 335 18.61 -22.48 -4.38
CA PRO A 335 17.83 -22.84 -5.55
C PRO A 335 16.65 -23.77 -5.21
N LEU A 336 15.47 -23.46 -5.76
CA LEU A 336 14.24 -24.23 -5.51
C LEU A 336 14.06 -25.30 -6.60
N SER A 337 13.88 -26.57 -6.17
CA SER A 337 13.62 -27.68 -7.08
C SER A 337 12.15 -27.71 -7.52
N ILE A 338 11.92 -27.73 -8.82
CA ILE A 338 10.58 -27.71 -9.43
C ILE A 338 10.47 -28.89 -10.41
N ARG A 339 9.53 -29.77 -10.19
CA ARG A 339 9.28 -30.88 -11.09
C ARG A 339 8.08 -30.59 -12.00
N THR A 340 8.24 -30.80 -13.31
CA THR A 340 7.14 -30.79 -14.26
C THR A 340 6.45 -32.16 -14.34
N ALA A 341 5.14 -32.14 -14.53
CA ALA A 341 4.38 -33.34 -14.76
C ALA A 341 4.57 -33.87 -16.20
N ALA A 342 3.96 -34.98 -16.47
CA ALA A 342 3.74 -35.44 -17.83
C ALA A 342 2.80 -34.47 -18.55
N LEU A 343 2.88 -34.36 -19.86
CA LEU A 343 1.89 -33.64 -20.65
C LEU A 343 0.51 -34.28 -20.42
N PRO A 344 -0.55 -33.48 -20.22
CA PRO A 344 -1.89 -34.02 -20.02
C PRO A 344 -2.38 -34.81 -21.24
N PRO A 345 -3.27 -35.78 -21.05
CA PRO A 345 -3.89 -36.46 -22.16
C PRO A 345 -4.62 -35.45 -23.04
N LEU A 346 -4.61 -35.68 -24.33
CA LEU A 346 -5.25 -34.83 -25.32
C LEU A 346 -5.95 -35.70 -26.35
N ALA A 347 -7.21 -35.37 -26.61
CA ALA A 347 -7.92 -35.79 -27.81
C ALA A 347 -8.47 -34.51 -28.48
N LYS A 348 -7.98 -34.19 -29.67
CA LYS A 348 -8.37 -32.98 -30.39
C LYS A 348 -8.75 -33.32 -31.82
N PHE A 349 -9.95 -32.96 -32.22
CA PHE A 349 -10.38 -33.00 -33.63
C PHE A 349 -9.75 -31.86 -34.42
N GLY A 350 -9.54 -32.07 -35.71
CA GLY A 350 -8.94 -31.07 -36.60
C GLY A 350 -9.77 -29.80 -36.81
N SER A 351 -11.03 -29.78 -36.32
CA SER A 351 -11.91 -28.63 -36.37
C SER A 351 -12.50 -28.31 -34.99
N ALA A 352 -13.00 -27.09 -34.80
CA ALA A 352 -13.83 -26.74 -33.65
C ALA A 352 -15.12 -27.60 -33.61
N PRO A 353 -15.89 -27.65 -32.48
CA PRO A 353 -17.08 -28.46 -32.32
C PRO A 353 -18.13 -28.29 -33.42
N PHE A 354 -18.12 -27.13 -34.08
CA PHE A 354 -18.93 -26.81 -35.22
C PHE A 354 -18.07 -26.14 -36.30
N GLY A 355 -17.99 -26.72 -37.47
CA GLY A 355 -17.20 -26.15 -38.55
C GLY A 355 -17.24 -27.01 -39.82
N ILE A 356 -16.79 -26.44 -40.92
CA ILE A 356 -16.57 -27.14 -42.17
C ILE A 356 -15.18 -27.75 -42.10
N VAL A 357 -15.09 -29.06 -42.27
CA VAL A 357 -13.84 -29.79 -42.38
C VAL A 357 -13.63 -30.14 -43.85
N GLU A 358 -12.44 -29.83 -44.39
CA GLU A 358 -12.09 -30.30 -45.72
C GLU A 358 -12.16 -31.84 -45.79
N ARG A 359 -12.71 -32.35 -46.86
CA ARG A 359 -12.80 -33.77 -47.07
C ARG A 359 -11.43 -34.32 -47.44
N PHE A 360 -10.80 -34.97 -46.49
CA PHE A 360 -9.61 -35.78 -46.78
C PHE A 360 -10.07 -37.16 -47.22
N ALA A 361 -9.84 -37.50 -48.47
CA ALA A 361 -10.20 -38.80 -49.02
C ALA A 361 -9.14 -39.23 -50.04
N GLU A 362 -8.87 -40.52 -50.06
CA GLU A 362 -8.00 -41.11 -51.06
C GLU A 362 -8.83 -41.37 -52.37
N GLY A 363 -9.15 -40.28 -53.05
CA GLY A 363 -9.96 -40.34 -54.28
C GLY A 363 -11.40 -39.86 -54.10
N PRO A 364 -12.14 -39.61 -55.21
CA PRO A 364 -13.45 -38.97 -55.18
C PRO A 364 -14.52 -39.81 -54.47
N ASP A 365 -14.39 -41.14 -54.41
CA ASP A 365 -15.34 -42.07 -53.79
C ASP A 365 -14.84 -42.63 -52.44
N GLY A 366 -13.69 -42.14 -51.93
CA GLY A 366 -13.13 -42.57 -50.67
C GLY A 366 -13.92 -42.07 -49.44
N PRO A 367 -13.83 -42.74 -48.29
CA PRO A 367 -14.44 -42.28 -47.05
C PRO A 367 -13.86 -40.95 -46.64
N ALA A 368 -14.70 -40.04 -46.13
CA ALA A 368 -14.24 -38.80 -45.53
C ALA A 368 -13.51 -39.11 -44.20
N LEU A 369 -12.30 -38.58 -44.05
CA LEU A 369 -11.48 -38.77 -42.86
C LEU A 369 -11.52 -37.51 -42.00
N LEU A 370 -11.74 -37.68 -40.70
CA LEU A 370 -11.63 -36.61 -39.71
C LEU A 370 -10.33 -36.80 -38.93
N PRO A 371 -9.35 -35.91 -39.09
CA PRO A 371 -8.09 -36.04 -38.35
C PRO A 371 -8.32 -35.81 -36.84
N LEU A 372 -7.88 -36.79 -36.06
CA LEU A 372 -7.90 -36.75 -34.60
C LEU A 372 -6.46 -36.81 -34.08
N THR A 373 -6.06 -35.79 -33.34
CA THR A 373 -4.78 -35.80 -32.60
C THR A 373 -5.00 -36.36 -31.20
N VAL A 374 -4.31 -37.45 -30.89
CA VAL A 374 -4.41 -38.15 -29.62
C VAL A 374 -3.04 -38.17 -28.94
N ARG A 375 -3.00 -37.88 -27.66
CA ARG A 375 -1.79 -37.96 -26.84
C ARG A 375 -2.15 -38.52 -25.48
N ARG A 376 -1.44 -39.59 -25.03
CA ARG A 376 -1.61 -40.20 -23.70
C ARG A 376 -3.06 -40.55 -23.34
N VAL A 377 -3.80 -41.03 -24.30
CA VAL A 377 -5.14 -41.58 -24.06
C VAL A 377 -4.97 -42.99 -23.52
N GLU A 378 -5.73 -43.32 -22.48
CA GLU A 378 -5.70 -44.65 -21.86
C GLU A 378 -6.03 -45.75 -22.90
N ALA A 379 -5.39 -46.91 -22.73
CA ALA A 379 -5.53 -48.04 -23.67
C ALA A 379 -6.97 -48.54 -23.78
N ASP A 380 -7.77 -48.33 -22.78
CA ASP A 380 -9.15 -48.79 -22.68
C ASP A 380 -10.20 -47.71 -22.96
N LEU A 381 -9.82 -46.59 -23.56
CA LEU A 381 -10.78 -45.57 -23.97
C LEU A 381 -11.73 -46.16 -25.04
N ALA A 382 -12.92 -46.54 -24.65
CA ALA A 382 -13.97 -46.95 -25.56
C ALA A 382 -14.62 -45.71 -26.16
N VAL A 383 -14.33 -45.42 -27.44
CA VAL A 383 -15.10 -44.43 -28.20
C VAL A 383 -16.40 -45.13 -28.60
N GLN A 384 -17.52 -44.60 -28.15
CA GLN A 384 -18.84 -45.14 -28.45
C GLN A 384 -19.14 -44.95 -29.94
N ASP A 385 -19.42 -46.04 -30.64
CA ASP A 385 -19.75 -46.05 -32.07
C ASP A 385 -21.19 -45.55 -32.25
N LEU A 386 -21.37 -44.42 -32.92
CA LEU A 386 -22.66 -43.84 -33.26
C LEU A 386 -22.96 -44.10 -34.73
N GLN A 387 -23.47 -45.31 -35.05
CA GLN A 387 -23.89 -45.61 -36.41
C GLN A 387 -25.32 -45.14 -36.69
N PRO A 388 -25.63 -44.64 -37.91
CA PRO A 388 -26.99 -44.43 -38.34
C PRO A 388 -27.72 -45.74 -38.41
N ALA A 389 -29.02 -45.75 -38.07
CA ALA A 389 -29.86 -46.95 -37.89
C ALA A 389 -30.00 -47.88 -39.11
N GLN A 390 -29.46 -47.50 -40.25
CA GLN A 390 -29.57 -48.29 -41.51
C GLN A 390 -28.41 -49.27 -41.72
N ASP A 391 -27.29 -49.16 -40.96
CA ASP A 391 -26.15 -50.03 -41.14
C ASP A 391 -25.74 -50.76 -39.84
N ALA A 392 -26.72 -51.32 -39.13
CA ALA A 392 -26.54 -52.06 -37.89
C ALA A 392 -25.69 -53.36 -38.04
N THR A 393 -25.24 -53.69 -39.22
CA THR A 393 -24.46 -54.90 -39.48
C THR A 393 -22.96 -54.71 -39.66
N ARG A 394 -22.48 -53.48 -39.83
CA ARG A 394 -21.01 -53.18 -39.88
C ARG A 394 -20.51 -52.58 -38.59
N ARG A 395 -20.20 -53.39 -37.61
CA ARG A 395 -19.37 -53.01 -36.52
C ARG A 395 -17.94 -52.83 -37.02
N ALA A 396 -17.40 -51.63 -36.96
CA ALA A 396 -15.99 -51.44 -37.22
C ALA A 396 -15.19 -52.25 -36.21
N THR A 397 -14.24 -53.01 -36.72
CA THR A 397 -13.32 -53.78 -35.86
C THR A 397 -12.51 -52.79 -35.03
N PRO A 398 -12.39 -52.97 -33.73
CA PRO A 398 -11.54 -52.10 -32.90
C PRO A 398 -10.10 -52.11 -33.42
N GLN A 399 -9.58 -50.94 -33.77
CA GLN A 399 -8.22 -50.81 -34.24
C GLN A 399 -7.36 -50.28 -33.13
N ALA A 400 -6.31 -51.00 -32.79
CA ALA A 400 -5.36 -50.59 -31.77
C ALA A 400 -4.43 -49.49 -32.31
N LEU A 401 -4.51 -48.31 -31.75
CA LEU A 401 -3.55 -47.19 -31.99
C LEU A 401 -2.67 -47.06 -30.76
N GLY A 402 -1.40 -47.44 -30.87
CA GLY A 402 -0.44 -47.26 -29.78
C GLY A 402 -0.79 -47.96 -28.46
N GLY A 403 -1.47 -49.11 -28.52
CA GLY A 403 -1.94 -49.88 -27.39
C GLY A 403 -3.36 -49.53 -26.92
N ALA A 404 -3.96 -48.48 -27.44
CA ALA A 404 -5.36 -48.13 -27.14
C ALA A 404 -6.32 -48.79 -28.14
N ARG A 405 -7.43 -49.32 -27.65
CA ARG A 405 -8.55 -49.78 -28.51
C ARG A 405 -9.44 -48.61 -28.82
N LEU A 406 -9.32 -48.07 -30.03
CA LEU A 406 -10.22 -47.05 -30.56
C LEU A 406 -11.27 -47.73 -31.46
N GLN A 407 -12.53 -47.53 -31.16
CA GLN A 407 -13.62 -47.92 -32.01
C GLN A 407 -13.97 -46.70 -32.88
N LEU A 408 -13.54 -46.75 -34.16
CA LEU A 408 -13.86 -45.70 -35.12
C LEU A 408 -15.19 -46.06 -35.82
N SER A 409 -16.15 -45.15 -35.74
CA SER A 409 -17.36 -45.25 -36.50
C SER A 409 -17.50 -44.09 -37.47
N GLN A 410 -18.04 -44.39 -38.62
CA GLN A 410 -18.33 -43.42 -39.64
C GLN A 410 -19.82 -43.09 -39.64
N LEU A 411 -20.15 -41.86 -39.28
CA LEU A 411 -21.52 -41.36 -39.37
C LEU A 411 -21.71 -40.63 -40.70
N GLN A 412 -22.55 -41.12 -41.54
CA GLN A 412 -22.98 -40.48 -42.77
C GLN A 412 -24.43 -39.99 -42.59
N ALA A 413 -24.56 -38.77 -42.06
CA ALA A 413 -25.86 -38.16 -41.86
C ALA A 413 -26.43 -37.68 -43.22
N ARG A 414 -27.65 -38.11 -43.56
CA ARG A 414 -28.33 -37.67 -44.77
C ARG A 414 -29.46 -36.67 -44.50
N GLU A 415 -29.93 -36.57 -43.27
CA GLU A 415 -31.01 -35.68 -42.86
C GLU A 415 -30.65 -34.92 -41.56
N ASP A 416 -31.16 -33.70 -41.43
CA ASP A 416 -30.92 -32.83 -40.24
C ASP A 416 -31.40 -33.50 -38.94
N GLY A 417 -32.47 -34.30 -39.01
CA GLY A 417 -32.98 -35.05 -37.86
C GLY A 417 -32.01 -36.10 -37.31
N GLU A 418 -31.12 -36.64 -38.13
CA GLU A 418 -30.07 -37.59 -37.72
C GLU A 418 -28.94 -36.84 -37.00
N ILE A 419 -28.57 -35.68 -37.50
CA ILE A 419 -27.57 -34.79 -36.88
C ILE A 419 -28.06 -34.36 -35.50
N ILE A 420 -29.32 -33.94 -35.38
CA ILE A 420 -29.92 -33.50 -34.10
C ILE A 420 -29.98 -34.66 -33.09
N ARG A 421 -30.32 -35.86 -33.53
CA ARG A 421 -30.32 -37.05 -32.67
C ARG A 421 -28.92 -37.39 -32.17
N TRP A 422 -27.92 -37.26 -33.03
CA TRP A 422 -26.52 -37.48 -32.70
C TRP A 422 -26.03 -36.47 -31.68
N LEU A 423 -26.27 -35.16 -31.87
CA LEU A 423 -25.93 -34.09 -30.97
C LEU A 423 -26.56 -34.18 -29.56
N ARG A 424 -27.73 -34.86 -29.45
CA ARG A 424 -28.41 -35.09 -28.15
C ARG A 424 -27.89 -36.31 -27.39
N ARG A 425 -27.02 -37.11 -27.97
CA ARG A 425 -26.44 -38.33 -27.38
C ARG A 425 -25.01 -38.13 -26.87
N GLY A 426 -24.33 -37.10 -27.30
CA GLY A 426 -23.05 -36.60 -26.77
C GLY A 426 -23.32 -35.53 -25.74
#